data_50aa0c5089e54ed0088d3759544b3f6a
#
_entry.id   50aa0c5089e54ed0088d3759544b3f6a
#
_cell.length_a   1.000
_cell.length_b   1.000
_cell.length_c   1.000
_cell.angle_alpha   90.00
_cell.angle_beta   90.00
_cell.angle_gamma   90.00
#
_symmetry.space_group_name_H-M   'P 1'
#
loop_
_entity.id
_entity.type
_entity.pdbx_description
1 polymer ?
#
loop_
_entity_poly.entity_id
_entity_poly.type
_entity_poly.pdbx_seq_one_letter_code
_entity_poly.pdbx_strand_id
1 'polypeptide(L)'
;MLFRSKSNGATSEIRSNSLSIKQNDQWITIGDNDGPCHMHVNHDLIKNAEFIVEEKPERTSFSVRFFDNNNERVLACFFTKMYDENKNLKLERKKLYDDLLEKYGQKIECD
;
A
#
# COMPACT_ATOMS: atom_id res chain seq x y z
N MET A 1 -8.23 -0.52 2.64
CA MET A 1 -6.79 -0.70 2.35
C MET A 1 -6.11 -1.44 3.48
N LEU A 2 -5.16 -2.27 3.17
CA LEU A 2 -4.30 -2.93 4.13
C LEU A 2 -2.88 -2.42 3.94
N PHE A 3 -2.30 -1.85 5.00
CA PHE A 3 -0.92 -1.40 4.99
C PHE A 3 -0.06 -2.40 5.74
N ARG A 4 0.98 -2.89 5.10
CA ARG A 4 1.90 -3.88 5.68
C ARG A 4 3.32 -3.33 5.68
N SER A 5 3.91 -3.21 6.87
CA SER A 5 5.33 -2.91 7.01
C SER A 5 6.09 -4.19 7.30
N LYS A 6 7.36 -4.23 6.90
CA LYS A 6 8.18 -5.41 7.05
C LYS A 6 9.56 -5.04 7.58
N SER A 7 10.03 -5.80 8.54
CA SER A 7 11.41 -5.79 9.02
C SER A 7 11.89 -7.22 9.14
N ASN A 8 13.17 -7.41 9.42
CA ASN A 8 13.74 -8.75 9.56
C ASN A 8 12.96 -9.55 10.62
N GLY A 9 12.34 -10.63 10.18
CA GLY A 9 11.64 -11.55 11.07
C GLY A 9 10.28 -11.12 11.55
N ALA A 10 9.76 -9.94 11.11
CA ALA A 10 8.45 -9.47 11.56
C ALA A 10 7.70 -8.72 10.46
N THR A 11 6.37 -8.80 10.52
CA THR A 11 5.46 -8.07 9.65
C THR A 11 4.36 -7.45 10.50
N SER A 12 4.08 -6.18 10.27
CA SER A 12 3.00 -5.45 10.94
C SER A 12 1.96 -5.03 9.92
N GLU A 13 0.69 -5.13 10.28
CA GLU A 13 -0.40 -4.79 9.37
C GLU A 13 -1.42 -3.89 10.04
N ILE A 14 -1.91 -2.87 9.29
CA ILE A 14 -3.03 -2.02 9.68
C ILE A 14 -4.07 -2.09 8.58
N ARG A 15 -5.30 -2.39 8.96
CA ARG A 15 -6.41 -2.47 8.01
C ARG A 15 -7.49 -1.47 8.40
N SER A 16 -7.89 -0.62 7.46
CA SER A 16 -9.00 0.31 7.65
C SER A 16 -9.55 0.79 6.32
N ASN A 17 -10.80 1.21 6.34
CA ASN A 17 -11.47 1.79 5.17
C ASN A 17 -11.29 3.30 5.09
N SER A 18 -10.87 3.94 6.17
CA SER A 18 -10.82 5.40 6.27
C SER A 18 -9.65 5.86 7.12
N LEU A 19 -8.44 5.42 6.76
CA LEU A 19 -7.24 5.88 7.44
C LEU A 19 -6.90 7.28 6.98
N SER A 20 -6.60 8.16 7.95
CA SER A 20 -6.03 9.46 7.63
C SER A 20 -4.55 9.29 7.30
N ILE A 21 -4.05 10.12 6.38
CA ILE A 21 -2.65 10.14 6.00
C ILE A 21 -2.17 11.57 6.15
N LYS A 22 -1.14 11.79 6.98
CA LYS A 22 -0.57 13.10 7.25
C LYS A 22 0.93 13.07 7.03
N GLN A 23 1.46 14.15 6.51
CA GLN A 23 2.89 14.28 6.30
C GLN A 23 3.43 15.41 7.16
N ASN A 24 4.54 15.15 7.86
CA ASN A 24 5.24 16.12 8.67
C ASN A 24 6.73 15.90 8.50
N ASP A 25 7.41 16.81 7.80
CA ASP A 25 8.82 16.70 7.40
C ASP A 25 9.06 15.41 6.62
N GLN A 26 9.99 14.55 7.07
CA GLN A 26 10.27 13.28 6.41
C GLN A 26 9.31 12.16 6.80
N TRP A 27 8.37 12.43 7.70
CA TRP A 27 7.48 11.39 8.22
C TRP A 27 6.09 11.45 7.62
N ILE A 28 5.61 10.29 7.21
CA ILE A 28 4.22 10.10 6.80
C ILE A 28 3.56 9.25 7.88
N THR A 29 2.47 9.77 8.45
CA THR A 29 1.69 9.04 9.45
C THR A 29 0.44 8.46 8.79
N ILE A 30 0.27 7.16 8.88
CA ILE A 30 -0.91 6.44 8.42
C ILE A 30 -1.71 6.06 9.66
N GLY A 31 -2.95 6.55 9.75
CA GLY A 31 -3.77 6.45 10.95
C GLY A 31 -3.62 7.66 11.85
N ASP A 32 -4.37 7.71 12.93
CA ASP A 32 -4.34 8.83 13.88
C ASP A 32 -3.45 8.49 15.06
N ASN A 33 -2.61 9.47 15.46
CA ASN A 33 -1.73 9.30 16.64
C ASN A 33 -2.52 8.98 17.91
N ASP A 34 -3.75 9.48 18.01
CA ASP A 34 -4.63 9.25 19.14
C ASP A 34 -5.48 8.01 18.97
N GLY A 35 -5.39 7.35 17.82
CA GLY A 35 -6.15 6.15 17.51
C GLY A 35 -5.48 4.88 18.03
N PRO A 36 -6.19 3.76 17.97
CA PRO A 36 -5.66 2.48 18.46
C PRO A 36 -4.53 1.92 17.59
N CYS A 37 -4.45 2.34 16.34
CA CYS A 37 -3.44 1.85 15.39
C CYS A 37 -2.96 2.97 14.51
N HIS A 38 -1.65 3.10 14.40
CA HIS A 38 -1.05 4.02 13.44
C HIS A 38 0.36 3.54 13.08
N MET A 39 0.90 4.08 11.99
CA MET A 39 2.26 3.76 11.57
C MET A 39 2.93 5.03 11.05
N HIS A 40 4.23 5.12 11.28
CA HIS A 40 5.06 6.21 10.77
C HIS A 40 6.02 5.66 9.72
N VAL A 41 6.06 6.32 8.58
CA VAL A 41 6.95 5.93 7.48
C VAL A 41 7.89 7.10 7.19
N ASN A 42 9.19 6.82 7.20
CA ASN A 42 10.19 7.82 6.83
C ASN A 42 10.34 7.81 5.31
N HIS A 43 9.72 8.77 4.62
CA HIS A 43 9.72 8.79 3.16
C HIS A 43 11.10 9.09 2.54
N ASP A 44 12.03 9.67 3.31
CA ASP A 44 13.40 9.89 2.81
C ASP A 44 14.14 8.57 2.53
N LEU A 45 13.67 7.47 3.14
CA LEU A 45 14.25 6.14 2.93
C LEU A 45 13.57 5.39 1.78
N ILE A 46 12.49 5.94 1.22
CA ILE A 46 11.80 5.33 0.10
C ILE A 46 12.44 5.77 -1.21
N LYS A 47 12.94 4.81 -1.98
CA LYS A 47 13.59 5.08 -3.26
C LYS A 47 12.62 5.01 -4.43
N ASN A 48 11.73 4.03 -4.42
CA ASN A 48 10.75 3.89 -5.49
C ASN A 48 9.49 3.19 -4.98
N ALA A 49 8.44 3.29 -5.78
CA ALA A 49 7.18 2.60 -5.57
C ALA A 49 6.79 1.88 -6.85
N GLU A 50 6.16 0.73 -6.71
CA GLU A 50 5.69 -0.05 -7.85
C GLU A 50 4.27 -0.52 -7.64
N PHE A 51 3.47 -0.45 -8.70
CA PHE A 51 2.16 -1.07 -8.77
C PHE A 51 2.37 -2.54 -9.13
N ILE A 52 1.91 -3.44 -8.28
CA ILE A 52 2.13 -4.88 -8.46
C ILE A 52 0.81 -5.62 -8.41
N VAL A 53 0.55 -6.40 -9.45
CA VAL A 53 -0.57 -7.31 -9.52
C VAL A 53 0.00 -8.72 -9.39
N GLU A 54 -0.47 -9.46 -8.40
CA GLU A 54 0.04 -10.80 -8.11
C GLU A 54 -1.09 -11.81 -8.23
N GLU A 55 -0.96 -12.73 -9.19
CA GLU A 55 -1.93 -13.80 -9.37
C GLU A 55 -1.67 -14.90 -8.36
N LYS A 56 -2.68 -15.24 -7.58
CA LYS A 56 -2.64 -16.31 -6.59
C LYS A 56 -3.71 -17.34 -6.91
N PRO A 57 -3.58 -18.59 -6.44
CA PRO A 57 -4.58 -19.63 -6.74
C PRO A 57 -6.00 -19.26 -6.38
N GLU A 58 -6.17 -18.47 -5.32
CA GLU A 58 -7.50 -18.11 -4.82
C GLU A 58 -8.04 -16.84 -5.45
N ARG A 59 -7.15 -15.86 -5.71
CA ARG A 59 -7.53 -14.57 -6.26
C ARG A 59 -6.29 -13.78 -6.67
N THR A 60 -6.51 -12.72 -7.44
CA THR A 60 -5.46 -11.78 -7.83
C THR A 60 -5.40 -10.67 -6.79
N SER A 61 -4.22 -10.34 -6.32
CA SER A 61 -4.01 -9.26 -5.37
C SER A 61 -3.46 -8.03 -6.09
N PHE A 62 -3.91 -6.85 -5.64
CA PHE A 62 -3.54 -5.55 -6.21
C PHE A 62 -2.88 -4.72 -5.12
N SER A 63 -1.68 -4.23 -5.40
CA SER A 63 -0.94 -3.48 -4.38
C SER A 63 -0.05 -2.41 -4.99
N VAL A 64 0.37 -1.47 -4.13
CA VAL A 64 1.46 -0.55 -4.39
C VAL A 64 2.51 -0.85 -3.32
N ARG A 65 3.74 -1.10 -3.74
CA ARG A 65 4.83 -1.46 -2.84
C ARG A 65 5.94 -0.44 -2.92
N PHE A 66 6.51 -0.13 -1.77
CA PHE A 66 7.53 0.90 -1.60
C PHE A 66 8.84 0.25 -1.18
N PHE A 67 9.92 0.64 -1.86
CA PHE A 67 11.23 0.01 -1.69
C PHE A 67 12.29 1.04 -1.28
N ASP A 68 13.26 0.60 -0.50
CA ASP A 68 14.40 1.43 -0.09
C ASP A 68 15.55 1.36 -1.09
N ASN A 69 16.69 1.97 -0.75
CA ASN A 69 17.87 1.99 -1.61
C ASN A 69 18.47 0.61 -1.84
N ASN A 70 18.21 -0.34 -0.98
CA ASN A 70 18.69 -1.71 -1.09
C ASN A 70 17.70 -2.62 -1.79
N ASN A 71 16.64 -2.03 -2.40
CA ASN A 71 15.59 -2.76 -3.09
C ASN A 71 14.78 -3.66 -2.15
N GLU A 72 14.79 -3.36 -0.86
CA GLU A 72 14.00 -4.07 0.11
C GLU A 72 12.66 -3.38 0.32
N ARG A 73 11.60 -4.16 0.45
CA ARG A 73 10.26 -3.62 0.65
C ARG A 73 10.12 -3.07 2.07
N VAL A 74 9.78 -1.78 2.15
CA VAL A 74 9.53 -1.09 3.41
C VAL A 74 8.06 -1.15 3.77
N LEU A 75 7.20 -0.90 2.77
CA LEU A 75 5.76 -0.79 2.97
C LEU A 75 5.03 -1.35 1.75
N ALA A 76 3.92 -2.00 1.98
CA ALA A 76 3.00 -2.40 0.92
C ALA A 76 1.60 -1.93 1.27
N CYS A 77 0.91 -1.35 0.28
CA CYS A 77 -0.48 -0.95 0.40
C CYS A 77 -1.31 -1.88 -0.48
N PHE A 78 -2.08 -2.76 0.15
CA PHE A 78 -2.94 -3.70 -0.57
C PHE A 78 -4.33 -3.11 -0.70
N PHE A 79 -4.87 -3.20 -1.91
CA PHE A 79 -6.26 -2.81 -2.17
C PHE A 79 -7.16 -3.93 -1.67
N THR A 80 -7.93 -3.63 -0.63
CA THR A 80 -8.87 -4.58 -0.04
C THR A 80 -10.25 -4.39 -0.63
N LYS A 81 -11.14 -5.34 -0.36
CA LYS A 81 -12.53 -5.29 -0.84
C LYS A 81 -12.63 -5.22 -2.37
N MET A 82 -11.69 -5.88 -3.05
CA MET A 82 -11.67 -5.94 -4.50
C MET A 82 -12.67 -6.94 -5.06
N TYR A 83 -13.15 -7.86 -4.24
CA TYR A 83 -14.06 -8.94 -4.63
C TYR A 83 -15.35 -8.87 -3.84
N ASP A 84 -16.45 -9.23 -4.48
CA ASP A 84 -17.74 -9.32 -3.80
C ASP A 84 -17.88 -10.66 -3.06
N GLU A 85 -19.03 -10.90 -2.45
CA GLU A 85 -19.31 -12.12 -1.68
C GLU A 85 -19.29 -13.37 -2.54
N ASN A 86 -19.50 -13.22 -3.86
CA ASN A 86 -19.46 -14.33 -4.81
C ASN A 86 -18.06 -14.49 -5.45
N LYS A 87 -17.06 -13.79 -4.92
CA LYS A 87 -15.67 -13.79 -5.39
C LYS A 87 -15.49 -13.21 -6.78
N ASN A 88 -16.42 -12.35 -7.21
CA ASN A 88 -16.30 -11.62 -8.47
C ASN A 88 -15.60 -10.28 -8.23
N LEU A 89 -14.70 -9.92 -9.15
CA LEU A 89 -13.97 -8.66 -9.08
C LEU A 89 -14.93 -7.48 -9.17
N LYS A 90 -14.81 -6.55 -8.22
CA LYS A 90 -15.59 -5.33 -8.24
C LYS A 90 -14.98 -4.35 -9.22
N LEU A 91 -15.70 -4.01 -10.28
CA LEU A 91 -15.18 -3.17 -11.35
C LEU A 91 -14.84 -1.76 -10.89
N GLU A 92 -15.62 -1.19 -9.97
CA GLU A 92 -15.34 0.15 -9.44
C GLU A 92 -14.04 0.19 -8.63
N ARG A 93 -13.72 -0.89 -7.92
CA ARG A 93 -12.46 -0.98 -7.18
C ARG A 93 -11.29 -1.18 -8.13
N LYS A 94 -11.47 -2.03 -9.13
CA LYS A 94 -10.45 -2.25 -10.16
C LYS A 94 -10.16 -0.96 -10.93
N LYS A 95 -11.21 -0.19 -11.23
CA LYS A 95 -11.06 1.10 -11.91
C LYS A 95 -10.23 2.08 -11.07
N LEU A 96 -10.46 2.12 -9.76
CA LEU A 96 -9.67 2.96 -8.87
C LEU A 96 -8.18 2.62 -8.99
N TYR A 97 -7.85 1.34 -8.94
CA TYR A 97 -6.47 0.88 -9.09
C TYR A 97 -5.90 1.25 -10.47
N ASP A 98 -6.65 0.98 -11.52
CA ASP A 98 -6.22 1.26 -12.90
C ASP A 98 -6.02 2.75 -13.14
N ASP A 99 -6.89 3.61 -12.59
CA ASP A 99 -6.77 5.07 -12.74
C ASP A 99 -5.50 5.58 -12.04
N LEU A 100 -5.18 5.04 -10.87
CA LEU A 100 -3.95 5.41 -10.17
C LEU A 100 -2.72 4.93 -10.93
N LEU A 101 -2.76 3.72 -11.46
CA LEU A 101 -1.68 3.17 -12.27
C LEU A 101 -1.43 4.02 -13.52
N GLU A 102 -2.50 4.45 -14.19
CA GLU A 102 -2.40 5.32 -15.37
C GLU A 102 -1.81 6.67 -15.01
N LYS A 103 -2.23 7.24 -13.87
CA LYS A 103 -1.78 8.56 -13.42
C LYS A 103 -0.31 8.59 -13.05
N TYR A 104 0.17 7.56 -12.35
CA TYR A 104 1.52 7.57 -11.78
C TYR A 104 2.52 6.68 -12.50
N GLY A 105 2.04 5.74 -13.34
CA GLY A 105 2.90 4.76 -14.00
C GLY A 105 3.18 3.56 -13.10
N GLN A 106 3.64 2.47 -13.70
CA GLN A 106 3.86 1.23 -12.96
C GLN A 106 4.97 1.35 -11.93
N LYS A 107 6.01 2.13 -12.22
CA LYS A 107 7.12 2.37 -11.31
C LYS A 107 7.34 3.86 -11.13
N ILE A 108 7.41 4.30 -9.88
CA ILE A 108 7.60 5.69 -9.51
C ILE A 108 8.95 5.81 -8.82
N GLU A 109 9.85 6.65 -9.39
CA GLU A 109 11.12 6.96 -8.74
C GLU A 109 10.87 8.07 -7.73
N CYS A 110 11.36 7.89 -6.51
CA CYS A 110 11.25 8.87 -5.43
C CYS A 110 12.61 9.50 -5.18
N ASP A 111 12.63 10.81 -5.12
CA ASP A 111 13.88 11.55 -4.84
C ASP A 111 14.11 11.70 -3.33
#